data_cea2e05b570cdab5f7261082129c85ea
#
_entry.id   cea2e05b570cdab5f7261082129c85ea
#
_cell.length_a   1.000
_cell.length_b   1.000
_cell.length_c   1.000
_cell.angle_alpha   90.00
_cell.angle_beta   90.00
_cell.angle_gamma   90.00
#
_symmetry.space_group_name_H-M   'P 1'
#
loop_
_entity.id
_entity.type
_entity.pdbx_description
1 polymer ?
#
loop_
_entity_poly.entity_id
_entity_poly.type
_entity_poly.pdbx_seq_one_letter_code
_entity_poly.pdbx_strand_id
1 'polypeptide(L)'
;DSQNTNPLKFRRSIEIIYGLRNFIGNANKFAKEKVFITVNSDSEFTEVIIEDDGEGFPKDILDKIGEPYIRTKENNYNKKSGLGLGIFIGGTLLERNYAKVICRNSITRNGAEVIIKWKNTDLKGI
;
A
#
# COMPACT_ATOMS: atom_id res chain seq x y z
N ASP A 1 -24.43 12.81 -0.97
CA ASP A 1 -25.07 13.92 -0.29
C ASP A 1 -24.32 14.29 0.98
N SER A 2 -23.83 15.52 1.02
CA SER A 2 -23.01 15.98 2.13
C SER A 2 -23.77 15.98 3.46
N GLN A 3 -25.05 16.11 3.42
CA GLN A 3 -25.88 16.12 4.63
C GLN A 3 -25.88 14.81 5.37
N ASN A 4 -25.59 13.73 4.65
CA ASN A 4 -25.58 12.40 5.21
C ASN A 4 -24.17 11.88 5.45
N THR A 5 -23.18 12.74 5.34
CA THR A 5 -21.81 12.34 5.50
C THR A 5 -21.54 11.98 6.96
N ASN A 6 -21.14 10.75 7.20
CA ASN A 6 -20.68 10.29 8.49
C ASN A 6 -19.22 10.72 8.66
N PRO A 7 -18.86 11.50 9.70
CA PRO A 7 -17.48 11.93 9.88
C PRO A 7 -16.47 10.78 9.94
N LEU A 8 -16.84 9.66 10.55
CA LEU A 8 -15.96 8.50 10.61
C LEU A 8 -15.76 7.89 9.23
N LYS A 9 -16.82 7.78 8.44
CA LYS A 9 -16.75 7.26 7.08
C LYS A 9 -15.87 8.16 6.20
N PHE A 10 -16.02 9.47 6.34
CA PHE A 10 -15.20 10.43 5.63
C PHE A 10 -13.72 10.27 5.98
N ARG A 11 -13.41 10.11 7.27
CA ARG A 11 -12.04 9.89 7.72
C ARG A 11 -11.44 8.62 7.12
N ARG A 12 -12.21 7.53 7.10
CA ARG A 12 -11.74 6.26 6.53
C ARG A 12 -11.44 6.39 5.05
N SER A 13 -12.27 7.11 4.32
CA SER A 13 -12.04 7.35 2.89
C SER A 13 -10.74 8.10 2.65
N ILE A 14 -10.47 9.12 3.45
CA ILE A 14 -9.22 9.88 3.37
C ILE A 14 -8.03 8.98 3.68
N GLU A 15 -8.13 8.17 4.72
CA GLU A 15 -7.04 7.27 5.11
C GLU A 15 -6.72 6.26 4.02
N ILE A 16 -7.74 5.73 3.37
CA ILE A 16 -7.55 4.80 2.25
C ILE A 16 -6.85 5.51 1.10
N ILE A 17 -7.27 6.72 0.77
CA ILE A 17 -6.65 7.50 -0.29
C ILE A 17 -5.18 7.76 0.02
N TYR A 18 -4.87 8.17 1.24
CA TYR A 18 -3.48 8.42 1.62
C TYR A 18 -2.65 7.15 1.60
N GLY A 19 -3.22 6.03 2.05
CA GLY A 19 -2.53 4.75 2.02
C GLY A 19 -2.19 4.34 0.60
N LEU A 20 -3.16 4.42 -0.30
CA LEU A 20 -2.95 4.10 -1.71
C LEU A 20 -1.91 5.03 -2.34
N ARG A 21 -1.98 6.32 -2.04
CA ARG A 21 -1.03 7.29 -2.59
C ARG A 21 0.40 7.01 -2.13
N ASN A 22 0.58 6.56 -0.91
CA ASN A 22 1.92 6.19 -0.44
C ASN A 22 2.51 5.06 -1.29
N PHE A 23 1.73 4.03 -1.57
CA PHE A 23 2.21 2.90 -2.37
C PHE A 23 2.39 3.27 -3.84
N ILE A 24 1.47 4.04 -4.40
CA ILE A 24 1.59 4.51 -5.79
C ILE A 24 2.81 5.43 -5.93
N GLY A 25 3.01 6.31 -4.96
CA GLY A 25 4.16 7.20 -4.95
C GLY A 25 5.47 6.44 -4.89
N ASN A 26 5.55 5.41 -4.05
CA ASN A 26 6.74 4.56 -4.00
C ASN A 26 6.96 3.83 -5.32
N ALA A 27 5.93 3.27 -5.90
CA ALA A 27 6.05 2.60 -7.19
C ALA A 27 6.56 3.56 -8.25
N ASN A 28 6.00 4.76 -8.31
CA ASN A 28 6.42 5.77 -9.27
C ASN A 28 7.86 6.20 -9.05
N LYS A 29 8.29 6.31 -7.80
CA LYS A 29 9.64 6.74 -7.47
C LYS A 29 10.69 5.73 -7.90
N PHE A 30 10.39 4.44 -7.76
CA PHE A 30 11.38 3.38 -8.00
C PHE A 30 11.20 2.66 -9.32
N ALA A 31 10.14 2.95 -10.07
CA ALA A 31 9.96 2.39 -11.40
C ALA A 31 11.03 2.88 -12.36
N LYS A 32 11.41 2.02 -13.30
CA LYS A 32 12.29 2.42 -14.39
C LYS A 32 11.52 3.22 -15.43
N GLU A 33 10.38 2.70 -15.84
CA GLU A 33 9.55 3.36 -16.86
C GLU A 33 8.07 3.34 -16.52
N LYS A 34 7.56 2.27 -15.91
CA LYS A 34 6.13 2.06 -15.81
C LYS A 34 5.68 1.62 -14.43
N VAL A 35 4.51 2.10 -14.06
CA VAL A 35 3.76 1.62 -12.90
C VAL A 35 2.47 1.02 -13.43
N PHE A 36 2.10 -0.14 -12.90
CA PHE A 36 0.90 -0.86 -13.32
C PHE A 36 -0.06 -0.92 -12.14
N ILE A 37 -1.28 -0.50 -12.36
CA ILE A 37 -2.31 -0.56 -11.32
C ILE A 37 -3.45 -1.40 -11.87
N THR A 38 -3.75 -2.49 -11.18
CA THR A 38 -4.82 -3.41 -11.56
C THR A 38 -5.84 -3.47 -10.45
N VAL A 39 -7.11 -3.41 -10.80
CA VAL A 39 -8.20 -3.54 -9.84
C VAL A 39 -9.03 -4.75 -10.24
N ASN A 40 -9.15 -5.70 -9.33
CA ASN A 40 -9.98 -6.89 -9.51
C ASN A 40 -11.05 -6.91 -8.44
N SER A 41 -12.27 -7.26 -8.83
CA SER A 41 -13.37 -7.33 -7.88
C SER A 41 -14.28 -8.50 -8.25
N ASP A 42 -14.66 -9.27 -7.25
CA ASP A 42 -15.67 -10.31 -7.42
C ASP A 42 -16.76 -10.13 -6.36
N SER A 43 -17.57 -11.15 -6.12
CA SER A 43 -18.69 -11.04 -5.17
C SER A 43 -18.23 -10.91 -3.72
N GLU A 44 -17.03 -11.35 -3.39
CA GLU A 44 -16.56 -11.39 -2.00
C GLU A 44 -15.46 -10.38 -1.71
N PHE A 45 -14.55 -10.17 -2.65
CA PHE A 45 -13.33 -9.38 -2.43
C PHE A 45 -13.12 -8.37 -3.53
N THR A 46 -12.43 -7.30 -3.15
CA THR A 46 -11.87 -6.32 -4.08
C THR A 46 -10.39 -6.18 -3.78
N GLU A 47 -9.57 -6.19 -4.82
CA GLU A 47 -8.14 -6.01 -4.63
C GLU A 47 -7.57 -4.96 -5.59
N VAL A 48 -6.56 -4.26 -5.11
CA VAL A 48 -5.78 -3.32 -5.91
C VAL A 48 -4.35 -3.84 -5.92
N ILE A 49 -3.78 -4.00 -7.09
CA ILE A 49 -2.41 -4.47 -7.26
C ILE A 49 -1.61 -3.34 -7.87
N ILE A 50 -0.55 -2.94 -7.18
CA ILE A 50 0.32 -1.85 -7.63
C ILE A 50 1.69 -2.48 -7.90
N GLU A 51 2.13 -2.44 -9.15
CA GLU A 51 3.39 -3.04 -9.57
C GLU A 51 4.25 -2.02 -10.29
N ASP A 52 5.57 -2.14 -10.18
CA ASP A 52 6.49 -1.35 -10.97
C ASP A 52 7.49 -2.26 -11.69
N ASP A 53 8.25 -1.67 -12.59
CA ASP A 53 9.27 -2.37 -13.36
C ASP A 53 10.69 -2.03 -12.88
N GLY A 54 10.82 -1.61 -11.64
CA GLY A 54 12.10 -1.27 -11.05
C GLY A 54 12.86 -2.48 -10.57
N GLU A 55 13.73 -2.25 -9.59
CA GLU A 55 14.58 -3.33 -9.05
C GLU A 55 13.88 -4.20 -8.02
N GLY A 56 12.69 -3.82 -7.60
CA GLY A 56 11.95 -4.52 -6.57
C GLY A 56 12.36 -4.05 -5.17
N PHE A 57 11.70 -4.61 -4.17
CA PHE A 57 12.04 -4.31 -2.78
C PHE A 57 13.37 -4.97 -2.42
N PRO A 58 14.27 -4.25 -1.74
CA PRO A 58 15.44 -4.89 -1.15
C PRO A 58 15.04 -5.98 -0.16
N LYS A 59 15.86 -6.98 -0.03
CA LYS A 59 15.57 -8.10 0.85
C LYS A 59 15.35 -7.65 2.29
N ASP A 60 16.16 -6.72 2.77
CA ASP A 60 16.05 -6.21 4.14
C ASP A 60 14.68 -5.58 4.36
N ILE A 61 14.15 -4.89 3.37
CA ILE A 61 12.82 -4.27 3.44
C ILE A 61 11.75 -5.36 3.49
N LEU A 62 11.86 -6.38 2.63
CA LEU A 62 10.89 -7.47 2.63
C LEU A 62 10.84 -8.20 3.96
N ASP A 63 12.00 -8.38 4.59
CA ASP A 63 12.08 -9.06 5.88
C ASP A 63 11.41 -8.27 7.01
N LYS A 64 11.25 -6.96 6.82
CA LYS A 64 10.69 -6.08 7.84
C LYS A 64 9.27 -5.60 7.55
N ILE A 65 8.77 -5.86 6.37
CA ILE A 65 7.41 -5.47 6.01
C ILE A 65 6.42 -6.26 6.87
N GLY A 66 5.47 -5.53 7.47
CA GLY A 66 4.51 -6.14 8.38
C GLY A 66 4.86 -5.99 9.85
N GLU A 67 6.09 -5.58 10.16
CA GLU A 67 6.48 -5.29 11.53
C GLU A 67 6.28 -3.81 11.83
N PRO A 68 6.12 -3.44 13.11
CA PRO A 68 6.08 -2.03 13.47
C PRO A 68 7.34 -1.32 12.98
N TYR A 69 7.19 -0.08 12.59
CA TYR A 69 8.33 0.71 12.14
C TYR A 69 9.32 0.91 13.29
N ILE A 70 10.57 0.57 13.02
CA ILE A 70 11.64 0.71 14.01
C ILE A 70 12.53 1.86 13.57
N ARG A 71 12.62 2.89 14.41
CA ARG A 71 13.29 4.13 14.03
C ARG A 71 14.79 4.08 14.07
N THR A 72 15.33 3.19 14.83
CA THR A 72 16.74 3.25 15.17
C THR A 72 17.64 2.80 14.04
N LYS A 73 17.73 1.51 13.89
CA LYS A 73 18.74 0.92 13.01
C LYS A 73 18.38 1.00 11.55
N GLU A 74 17.12 1.06 11.26
CA GLU A 74 16.60 1.04 9.91
C GLU A 74 16.59 2.42 9.28
N ASN A 75 16.95 3.43 10.02
CA ASN A 75 16.89 4.80 9.55
C ASN A 75 17.75 5.06 8.33
N ASN A 76 18.82 4.33 8.16
CA ASN A 76 19.74 4.60 7.07
C ASN A 76 19.07 4.51 5.70
N TYR A 77 18.42 3.40 5.42
CA TYR A 77 17.75 3.29 4.14
C TYR A 77 16.43 4.06 4.09
N ASN A 78 15.80 4.26 5.23
CA ASN A 78 14.62 5.12 5.27
C ASN A 78 14.98 6.55 4.88
N LYS A 79 16.10 7.04 5.34
CA LYS A 79 16.57 8.37 4.97
C LYS A 79 16.89 8.47 3.50
N LYS A 80 17.50 7.44 2.95
CA LYS A 80 17.91 7.44 1.55
C LYS A 80 16.72 7.37 0.61
N SER A 81 15.79 6.48 0.86
CA SER A 81 14.72 6.19 -0.08
C SER A 81 13.35 6.60 0.41
N GLY A 82 13.16 6.72 1.71
CA GLY A 82 11.84 6.90 2.30
C GLY A 82 10.94 5.67 2.17
N LEU A 83 11.49 4.57 1.65
CA LEU A 83 10.72 3.40 1.30
C LEU A 83 10.09 2.74 2.51
N GLY A 84 10.89 2.51 3.55
CA GLY A 84 10.39 1.85 4.77
C GLY A 84 9.30 2.64 5.45
N LEU A 85 9.47 3.95 5.54
CA LEU A 85 8.48 4.80 6.17
C LEU A 85 7.19 4.87 5.36
N GLY A 86 7.29 5.01 4.04
CA GLY A 86 6.12 5.05 3.19
C GLY A 86 5.31 3.76 3.26
N ILE A 87 5.98 2.62 3.26
CA ILE A 87 5.31 1.32 3.40
C ILE A 87 4.63 1.21 4.75
N PHE A 88 5.30 1.63 5.82
CA PHE A 88 4.73 1.59 7.16
C PHE A 88 3.47 2.47 7.25
N ILE A 89 3.55 3.71 6.80
CA ILE A 89 2.42 4.63 6.86
C ILE A 89 1.27 4.14 6.00
N GLY A 90 1.56 3.78 4.75
CA GLY A 90 0.53 3.30 3.83
C GLY A 90 -0.13 2.03 4.34
N GLY A 91 0.67 1.07 4.78
CA GLY A 91 0.17 -0.19 5.32
C GLY A 91 -0.70 0.03 6.55
N THR A 92 -0.25 0.88 7.47
CA THR A 92 -1.00 1.17 8.69
C THR A 92 -2.37 1.77 8.36
N LEU A 93 -2.41 2.76 7.48
CA LEU A 93 -3.67 3.41 7.12
C LEU A 93 -4.64 2.43 6.46
N LEU A 94 -4.14 1.59 5.57
CA LEU A 94 -4.98 0.62 4.88
C LEU A 94 -5.45 -0.49 5.81
N GLU A 95 -4.57 -1.00 6.66
CA GLU A 95 -4.92 -2.06 7.60
C GLU A 95 -5.90 -1.59 8.67
N ARG A 96 -5.83 -0.35 9.09
CA ARG A 96 -6.83 0.24 9.97
C ARG A 96 -8.22 0.25 9.35
N ASN A 97 -8.27 0.24 8.04
CA ASN A 97 -9.51 0.26 7.28
C ASN A 97 -9.80 -1.10 6.64
N TYR A 98 -9.35 -2.16 7.33
CA TYR A 98 -9.70 -3.56 7.05
C TYR A 98 -9.04 -4.16 5.82
N ALA A 99 -8.10 -3.48 5.21
CA ALA A 99 -7.37 -4.04 4.08
C ALA A 99 -6.31 -5.02 4.58
N LYS A 100 -6.04 -6.02 3.77
CA LYS A 100 -4.87 -6.85 3.93
C LYS A 100 -3.85 -6.40 2.91
N VAL A 101 -2.64 -6.11 3.36
CA VAL A 101 -1.57 -5.57 2.51
C VAL A 101 -0.45 -6.60 2.42
N ILE A 102 -0.09 -6.96 1.19
CA ILE A 102 0.99 -7.91 0.92
C ILE A 102 1.98 -7.22 0.00
N CYS A 103 3.24 -7.20 0.40
CA CYS A 103 4.33 -6.63 -0.39
C CYS A 103 5.29 -7.74 -0.79
N ARG A 104 5.63 -7.80 -2.06
CA ARG A 104 6.55 -8.80 -2.58
C ARG A 104 7.19 -8.30 -3.88
N ASN A 105 8.11 -9.04 -4.41
CA ASN A 105 8.65 -8.73 -5.72
C ASN A 105 7.85 -9.46 -6.80
N SER A 106 7.55 -8.73 -7.88
CA SER A 106 6.76 -9.27 -8.97
C SER A 106 7.60 -10.25 -9.79
N ILE A 107 7.04 -11.41 -10.08
CA ILE A 107 7.69 -12.41 -10.91
C ILE A 107 7.66 -11.98 -12.38
N THR A 108 6.56 -11.38 -12.80
CA THR A 108 6.35 -11.05 -14.21
C THR A 108 6.99 -9.74 -14.64
N ARG A 109 7.11 -8.78 -13.72
CA ARG A 109 7.57 -7.43 -14.06
C ARG A 109 8.92 -7.06 -13.45
N ASN A 110 9.46 -7.94 -12.62
CA ASN A 110 10.77 -7.79 -11.97
C ASN A 110 10.87 -6.68 -10.92
N GLY A 111 9.84 -5.88 -10.75
CA GLY A 111 9.83 -4.82 -9.76
C GLY A 111 9.08 -5.22 -8.51
N ALA A 112 8.69 -4.23 -7.72
CA ALA A 112 7.91 -4.43 -6.51
C ALA A 112 6.42 -4.63 -6.85
N GLU A 113 5.75 -5.41 -6.03
CA GLU A 113 4.32 -5.63 -6.15
C GLU A 113 3.67 -5.47 -4.78
N VAL A 114 2.62 -4.66 -4.72
CA VAL A 114 1.84 -4.47 -3.51
C VAL A 114 0.41 -4.89 -3.82
N ILE A 115 -0.13 -5.81 -3.03
CA ILE A 115 -1.50 -6.29 -3.17
C ILE A 115 -2.29 -5.80 -1.97
N ILE A 116 -3.36 -5.06 -2.22
CA ILE A 116 -4.21 -4.50 -1.18
C ILE A 116 -5.59 -5.09 -1.39
N LYS A 117 -6.08 -5.82 -0.41
CA LYS A 117 -7.30 -6.62 -0.56
C LYS A 117 -8.28 -6.34 0.57
N TRP A 118 -9.54 -6.17 0.22
CA TRP A 118 -10.65 -5.99 1.15
C TRP A 118 -11.72 -7.03 0.92
N LYS A 119 -12.42 -7.38 1.99
CA LYS A 119 -13.73 -8.00 1.86
C LYS A 119 -14.73 -6.92 1.43
N ASN A 120 -15.59 -7.23 0.49
CA ASN A 120 -16.57 -6.25 0.01
C ASN A 120 -17.51 -5.77 1.12
N THR A 121 -17.81 -6.64 2.08
CA THR A 121 -18.63 -6.26 3.24
C THR A 121 -17.97 -5.17 4.07
N ASP A 122 -16.65 -5.21 4.20
CA ASP A 122 -15.90 -4.18 4.93
C ASP A 122 -15.88 -2.86 4.16
N LEU A 123 -15.75 -2.92 2.84
CA LEU A 123 -15.76 -1.72 2.01
C LEU A 123 -17.11 -0.99 2.07
N LYS A 124 -18.20 -1.72 2.15
CA LYS A 124 -19.52 -1.11 2.24
C LYS A 124 -19.70 -0.29 3.52
N GLY A 125 -18.97 -0.61 4.56
CA GLY A 125 -19.01 0.11 5.81
C GLY A 125 -18.18 1.39 5.84
N ILE A 126 -17.47 1.66 4.75
CA ILE A 126 -16.56 2.82 4.70
C ILE A 126 -17.20 4.04 3.98
#